data_d3fcdfc2f0991e0712436d80be5def4c
#
_entry.id   d3fcdfc2f0991e0712436d80be5def4c
#
_cell.length_a   1.000
_cell.length_b   1.000
_cell.length_c   1.000
_cell.angle_alpha   90.00
_cell.angle_beta   90.00
_cell.angle_gamma   90.00
#
_symmetry.space_group_name_H-M   'P 1'
#
loop_
_entity.id
_entity.type
_entity.pdbx_description
1 polymer ?
#
loop_
_entity_poly.entity_id
_entity_poly.type
_entity_poly.pdbx_seq_one_letter_code
_entity_poly.pdbx_strand_id
1 'polypeptide(L)'
;MKVRILRQVSPVSAPYWETFDYDGPQDNSVAGVLDYLNYNDDIADSSGRRTTRIGWECSCLQGICGACAMVVNGKPVLACETFVRDIREKKIEIRPLRKFPVIHDLVVDRSSIQKNLKKADVCIGEYQPSADGDHAHQYMAAKCLRCGLCLEVCPNYVDGRHFFGAVFANDCYLAASRNSSREKKIGEVYAEHFGKDCSKSFSCMDVCPMKIPTLASIGKMNRR
;
A
#
# COMPACT_ATOMS: atom_id res chain seq x y z
N MET A 1 -5.77 21.56 15.63
CA MET A 1 -5.49 21.41 14.17
C MET A 1 -6.73 20.85 13.48
N LYS A 2 -7.02 21.22 12.24
CA LYS A 2 -8.15 20.61 11.49
C LYS A 2 -7.68 19.34 10.77
N VAL A 3 -8.47 18.26 10.93
CA VAL A 3 -8.26 16.98 10.23
C VAL A 3 -9.46 16.75 9.32
N ARG A 4 -9.23 16.70 8.03
CA ARG A 4 -10.25 16.51 7.01
C ARG A 4 -10.15 15.10 6.42
N ILE A 5 -11.22 14.34 6.51
CA ILE A 5 -11.23 12.93 6.14
C ILE A 5 -12.24 12.71 5.02
N LEU A 6 -11.85 12.00 3.97
CA LEU A 6 -12.77 11.54 2.94
C LEU A 6 -13.50 10.30 3.45
N ARG A 7 -14.78 10.47 3.75
CA ARG A 7 -15.67 9.43 4.26
C ARG A 7 -16.47 8.78 3.14
N GLN A 8 -16.74 7.50 3.27
CA GLN A 8 -17.63 6.76 2.37
C GLN A 8 -18.26 5.60 3.13
N VAL A 9 -19.58 5.61 3.30
CA VAL A 9 -20.28 4.63 4.16
C VAL A 9 -20.26 3.21 3.58
N SER A 10 -20.26 3.08 2.25
CA SER A 10 -20.29 1.78 1.57
C SER A 10 -19.69 1.91 0.17
N PRO A 11 -19.35 0.80 -0.51
CA PRO A 11 -18.80 0.84 -1.87
C PRO A 11 -19.67 1.57 -2.91
N VAL A 12 -20.97 1.64 -2.67
CA VAL A 12 -21.95 2.26 -3.59
C VAL A 12 -22.39 3.67 -3.17
N SER A 13 -22.00 4.13 -2.00
CA SER A 13 -22.35 5.49 -1.52
C SER A 13 -21.38 6.53 -2.10
N ALA A 14 -21.87 7.75 -2.31
CA ALA A 14 -21.03 8.86 -2.71
C ALA A 14 -20.06 9.24 -1.57
N PRO A 15 -18.78 9.49 -1.87
CA PRO A 15 -17.83 9.97 -0.87
C PRO A 15 -18.14 11.43 -0.50
N TYR A 16 -17.85 11.78 0.76
CA TYR A 16 -18.00 13.16 1.27
C TYR A 16 -16.86 13.51 2.20
N TRP A 17 -16.56 14.80 2.32
CA TRP A 17 -15.54 15.29 3.24
C TRP A 17 -16.14 15.63 4.59
N GLU A 18 -15.51 15.12 5.64
CA GLU A 18 -15.85 15.46 7.03
C GLU A 18 -14.61 16.06 7.71
N THR A 19 -14.83 17.07 8.56
CA THR A 19 -13.72 17.78 9.22
C THR A 19 -13.85 17.64 10.72
N PHE A 20 -12.73 17.33 11.37
CA PHE A 20 -12.63 17.15 12.82
C PHE A 20 -11.63 18.16 13.41
N ASP A 21 -11.81 18.48 14.66
CA ASP A 21 -10.82 19.20 15.45
C ASP A 21 -9.91 18.21 16.16
N TYR A 22 -8.61 18.42 16.01
CA TYR A 22 -7.60 17.67 16.73
C TYR A 22 -6.76 18.61 17.59
N ASP A 23 -6.81 18.38 18.90
CA ASP A 23 -6.08 19.12 19.93
C ASP A 23 -5.11 18.22 20.74
N GLY A 24 -4.91 16.98 20.27
CA GLY A 24 -3.97 16.02 20.84
C GLY A 24 -2.51 16.35 20.60
N PRO A 25 -1.59 15.45 21.07
CA PRO A 25 -0.16 15.65 20.99
C PRO A 25 0.37 15.79 19.56
N GLN A 26 1.37 16.67 19.37
CA GLN A 26 2.01 16.90 18.08
C GLN A 26 2.99 15.79 17.68
N ASP A 27 3.43 14.97 18.62
CA ASP A 27 4.26 13.79 18.39
C ASP A 27 3.46 12.51 18.05
N ASN A 28 2.13 12.61 18.01
CA ASN A 28 1.30 11.53 17.50
C ASN A 28 1.55 11.29 16.02
N SER A 29 1.45 10.01 15.62
CA SER A 29 1.31 9.66 14.20
C SER A 29 -0.12 9.93 13.70
N VAL A 30 -0.31 9.95 12.38
CA VAL A 30 -1.65 10.04 11.77
C VAL A 30 -2.55 8.86 12.22
N ALA A 31 -1.96 7.68 12.46
CA ALA A 31 -2.69 6.56 13.08
C ALA A 31 -3.18 6.93 14.49
N GLY A 32 -2.32 7.54 15.31
CA GLY A 32 -2.70 8.02 16.63
C GLY A 32 -3.74 9.16 16.60
N VAL A 33 -3.74 9.98 15.55
CA VAL A 33 -4.81 10.98 15.33
C VAL A 33 -6.15 10.29 15.04
N LEU A 34 -6.17 9.25 14.23
CA LEU A 34 -7.40 8.48 13.94
C LEU A 34 -7.93 7.76 15.18
N ASP A 35 -7.05 7.18 15.98
CA ASP A 35 -7.42 6.60 17.28
C ASP A 35 -7.96 7.65 18.23
N TYR A 36 -7.32 8.81 18.33
CA TYR A 36 -7.77 9.93 19.17
C TYR A 36 -9.18 10.39 18.78
N LEU A 37 -9.46 10.57 17.50
CA LEU A 37 -10.77 10.98 17.01
C LEU A 37 -11.85 9.91 17.25
N ASN A 38 -11.44 8.63 17.26
CA ASN A 38 -12.35 7.50 17.50
C ASN A 38 -12.49 7.09 18.97
N TYR A 39 -11.76 7.76 19.89
CA TYR A 39 -11.67 7.32 21.29
C TYR A 39 -13.02 7.34 22.02
N ASN A 40 -13.83 8.37 21.80
CA ASN A 40 -15.13 8.50 22.44
C ASN A 40 -16.24 7.84 21.60
N ASP A 41 -17.31 7.39 22.26
CA ASP A 41 -18.48 6.85 21.57
C ASP A 41 -19.30 7.94 20.89
N ASP A 42 -19.29 9.16 21.44
CA ASP A 42 -19.97 10.34 20.91
C ASP A 42 -19.02 11.20 20.06
N ILE A 43 -18.74 10.73 18.85
CA ILE A 43 -17.87 11.46 17.92
C ILE A 43 -18.67 12.60 17.28
N ALA A 44 -18.11 13.79 17.28
CA ALA A 44 -18.68 14.96 16.59
C ALA A 44 -17.66 15.55 15.59
N ASP A 45 -18.20 16.04 14.47
CA ASP A 45 -17.40 16.81 13.50
C ASP A 45 -17.12 18.23 14.05
N SER A 46 -16.33 19.01 13.34
CA SER A 46 -15.93 20.37 13.75
C SER A 46 -17.08 21.39 13.78
N SER A 47 -18.29 21.00 13.34
CA SER A 47 -19.52 21.80 13.48
C SER A 47 -20.35 21.38 14.70
N GLY A 48 -19.91 20.38 15.44
CA GLY A 48 -20.65 19.80 16.58
C GLY A 48 -21.71 18.76 16.17
N ARG A 49 -21.77 18.36 14.90
CA ARG A 49 -22.72 17.36 14.43
C ARG A 49 -22.19 15.96 14.79
N ARG A 50 -23.04 15.14 15.40
CA ARG A 50 -22.71 13.72 15.67
C ARG A 50 -22.43 12.96 14.39
N THR A 51 -21.43 12.11 14.43
CA THR A 51 -21.01 11.26 13.31
C THR A 51 -20.64 9.85 13.78
N THR A 52 -20.34 8.97 12.83
CA THR A 52 -19.92 7.60 13.12
C THR A 52 -18.41 7.50 13.24
N ARG A 53 -17.92 6.44 13.87
CA ARG A 53 -16.49 6.13 13.92
C ARG A 53 -15.87 6.12 12.52
N ILE A 54 -14.67 6.64 12.43
CA ILE A 54 -13.89 6.64 11.19
C ILE A 54 -13.35 5.23 10.96
N GLY A 55 -13.75 4.61 9.85
CA GLY A 55 -13.27 3.29 9.49
C GLY A 55 -11.85 3.35 8.90
N TRP A 56 -10.92 2.60 9.47
CA TRP A 56 -9.56 2.46 8.97
C TRP A 56 -8.94 1.13 9.42
N GLU A 57 -7.90 0.68 8.73
CA GLU A 57 -7.21 -0.57 9.07
C GLU A 57 -5.94 -0.30 9.87
N CYS A 58 -5.78 -1.00 10.99
CA CYS A 58 -4.54 -1.02 11.77
C CYS A 58 -4.22 -2.42 12.25
N SER A 59 -2.93 -2.65 12.52
CA SER A 59 -2.45 -3.89 13.13
C SER A 59 -1.20 -3.63 13.97
N CYS A 60 -0.01 -3.55 13.37
CA CYS A 60 1.25 -3.44 14.11
C CYS A 60 1.53 -2.06 14.70
N LEU A 61 1.08 -0.98 14.06
CA LEU A 61 1.38 0.43 14.36
C LEU A 61 2.88 0.77 14.43
N GLN A 62 3.72 -0.04 13.75
CA GLN A 62 5.21 0.02 13.79
C GLN A 62 5.83 -0.01 12.38
N GLY A 63 5.07 0.35 11.34
CA GLY A 63 5.56 0.41 9.96
C GLY A 63 5.84 -0.92 9.27
N ILE A 64 5.48 -2.08 9.85
CA ILE A 64 5.90 -3.40 9.36
C ILE A 64 4.78 -4.31 8.84
N CYS A 65 3.51 -3.89 8.85
CA CYS A 65 2.40 -4.72 8.34
C CYS A 65 1.72 -4.15 7.09
N GLY A 66 1.78 -2.82 6.87
CA GLY A 66 1.17 -2.17 5.72
C GLY A 66 -0.35 -1.93 5.80
N ALA A 67 -1.03 -2.35 6.88
CA ALA A 67 -2.48 -2.22 7.03
C ALA A 67 -2.94 -0.75 6.93
N CYS A 68 -2.25 0.16 7.63
CA CYS A 68 -2.58 1.59 7.71
C CYS A 68 -2.15 2.42 6.49
N ALA A 69 -1.98 1.79 5.32
CA ALA A 69 -1.61 2.50 4.09
C ALA A 69 -2.78 3.38 3.61
N MET A 70 -2.54 4.68 3.47
CA MET A 70 -3.54 5.67 3.03
C MET A 70 -2.86 6.86 2.37
N VAL A 71 -3.62 7.85 1.94
CA VAL A 71 -3.08 9.09 1.36
C VAL A 71 -3.27 10.24 2.34
N VAL A 72 -2.17 10.87 2.75
CA VAL A 72 -2.14 12.02 3.66
C VAL A 72 -1.56 13.23 2.93
N ASN A 73 -2.31 14.32 2.86
CA ASN A 73 -1.95 15.54 2.13
C ASN A 73 -1.43 15.24 0.70
N GLY A 74 -2.12 14.34 -0.01
CA GLY A 74 -1.78 13.92 -1.36
C GLY A 74 -0.64 12.90 -1.48
N LYS A 75 0.04 12.55 -0.39
CA LYS A 75 1.16 11.59 -0.37
C LYS A 75 0.70 10.23 0.13
N PRO A 76 0.89 9.13 -0.61
CA PRO A 76 0.64 7.79 -0.10
C PRO A 76 1.69 7.41 0.94
N VAL A 77 1.24 7.04 2.14
CA VAL A 77 2.08 6.79 3.31
C VAL A 77 1.52 5.67 4.19
N LEU A 78 2.32 5.19 5.13
CA LEU A 78 1.81 4.45 6.29
C LEU A 78 1.44 5.46 7.39
N ALA A 79 0.19 5.45 7.84
CA ALA A 79 -0.30 6.39 8.83
C ALA A 79 0.46 6.31 10.17
N CYS A 80 0.91 5.12 10.56
CA CYS A 80 1.68 4.91 11.79
C CYS A 80 3.12 5.46 11.74
N GLU A 81 3.66 5.71 10.53
CA GLU A 81 5.01 6.27 10.31
C GLU A 81 4.98 7.74 9.89
N THR A 82 3.81 8.37 9.89
CA THR A 82 3.62 9.77 9.48
C THR A 82 3.21 10.58 10.70
N PHE A 83 4.11 11.43 11.19
CA PHE A 83 3.89 12.17 12.42
C PHE A 83 3.33 13.58 12.17
N VAL A 84 2.45 14.04 13.06
CA VAL A 84 1.82 15.37 12.98
C VAL A 84 2.86 16.48 12.93
N ARG A 85 3.92 16.37 13.75
CA ARG A 85 5.03 17.35 13.80
C ARG A 85 5.78 17.52 12.48
N ASP A 86 5.74 16.52 11.59
CA ASP A 86 6.43 16.55 10.30
C ASP A 86 5.53 17.10 9.16
N ILE A 87 4.24 17.33 9.46
CA ILE A 87 3.26 17.90 8.54
C ILE A 87 3.32 19.42 8.64
N ARG A 88 3.79 20.07 7.57
CA ARG A 88 3.97 21.54 7.54
C ARG A 88 2.65 22.30 7.31
N GLU A 89 1.66 21.63 6.80
CA GLU A 89 0.36 22.22 6.47
C GLU A 89 -0.47 22.44 7.75
N LYS A 90 -1.27 23.51 7.77
CA LYS A 90 -2.16 23.83 8.90
C LYS A 90 -3.33 22.85 9.08
N LYS A 91 -3.51 21.94 8.12
CA LYS A 91 -4.55 20.91 8.12
C LYS A 91 -3.97 19.57 7.68
N ILE A 92 -4.53 18.49 8.18
CA ILE A 92 -4.27 17.13 7.70
C ILE A 92 -5.46 16.71 6.83
N GLU A 93 -5.20 16.33 5.58
CA GLU A 93 -6.20 15.79 4.68
C GLU A 93 -5.92 14.28 4.47
N ILE A 94 -6.89 13.43 4.84
CA ILE A 94 -6.74 11.98 4.80
C ILE A 94 -7.78 11.39 3.84
N ARG A 95 -7.33 10.49 2.97
CA ARG A 95 -8.22 9.73 2.07
C ARG A 95 -7.71 8.30 1.88
N PRO A 96 -8.58 7.36 1.45
CA PRO A 96 -8.16 6.02 1.11
C PRO A 96 -7.22 6.02 -0.10
N LEU A 97 -6.53 4.89 -0.34
CA LEU A 97 -5.83 4.64 -1.59
C LEU A 97 -6.84 4.68 -2.75
N ARG A 98 -6.57 5.47 -3.80
CA ARG A 98 -7.53 5.78 -4.88
C ARG A 98 -7.67 4.68 -5.93
N LYS A 99 -6.65 3.82 -6.04
CA LYS A 99 -6.58 2.77 -7.06
C LYS A 99 -7.13 1.43 -6.58
N PHE A 100 -7.74 1.44 -5.42
CA PHE A 100 -8.38 0.27 -4.84
C PHE A 100 -9.85 0.60 -4.53
N PRO A 101 -10.76 -0.36 -4.72
CA PRO A 101 -12.16 -0.17 -4.34
C PRO A 101 -12.29 0.14 -2.85
N VAL A 102 -13.03 1.17 -2.50
CA VAL A 102 -13.31 1.50 -1.09
C VAL A 102 -14.36 0.55 -0.55
N ILE A 103 -14.10 -0.05 0.61
CA ILE A 103 -15.06 -0.84 1.37
C ILE A 103 -15.92 0.10 2.23
N HIS A 104 -15.26 0.89 3.08
CA HIS A 104 -15.85 2.01 3.79
C HIS A 104 -14.75 2.96 4.28
N ASP A 105 -14.99 4.24 4.28
CA ASP A 105 -14.08 5.30 4.71
C ASP A 105 -12.67 5.14 4.14
N LEU A 106 -11.68 4.83 5.00
CA LEU A 106 -10.28 4.66 4.62
C LEU A 106 -9.90 3.19 4.33
N VAL A 107 -10.84 2.26 4.49
CA VAL A 107 -10.65 0.83 4.24
C VAL A 107 -10.86 0.51 2.78
N VAL A 108 -9.89 -0.16 2.16
CA VAL A 108 -9.92 -0.50 0.73
C VAL A 108 -9.72 -2.00 0.48
N ASP A 109 -10.30 -2.52 -0.61
CA ASP A 109 -10.11 -3.90 -1.06
C ASP A 109 -8.80 -4.05 -1.85
N ARG A 110 -7.79 -4.63 -1.23
CA ARG A 110 -6.48 -4.96 -1.84
C ARG A 110 -6.40 -6.40 -2.37
N SER A 111 -7.52 -7.11 -2.47
CA SER A 111 -7.57 -8.51 -2.93
C SER A 111 -7.00 -8.71 -4.36
N SER A 112 -7.01 -7.66 -5.20
CA SER A 112 -6.38 -7.67 -6.52
C SER A 112 -4.91 -8.07 -6.46
N ILE A 113 -4.16 -7.64 -5.44
CA ILE A 113 -2.74 -8.01 -5.24
C ILE A 113 -2.62 -9.54 -5.12
N GLN A 114 -3.41 -10.15 -4.23
CA GLN A 114 -3.34 -11.59 -4.01
C GLN A 114 -3.85 -12.40 -5.22
N LYS A 115 -4.91 -11.92 -5.89
CA LYS A 115 -5.44 -12.55 -7.12
C LYS A 115 -4.38 -12.57 -8.22
N ASN A 116 -3.62 -11.49 -8.39
CA ASN A 116 -2.58 -11.38 -9.38
C ASN A 116 -1.37 -12.28 -9.07
N LEU A 117 -0.97 -12.36 -7.80
CA LEU A 117 0.09 -13.28 -7.38
C LEU A 117 -0.30 -14.76 -7.59
N LYS A 118 -1.56 -15.11 -7.37
CA LYS A 118 -2.06 -16.46 -7.63
C LYS A 118 -1.99 -16.83 -9.11
N LYS A 119 -2.22 -15.91 -10.05
CA LYS A 119 -2.10 -16.17 -11.50
C LYS A 119 -0.67 -16.63 -11.88
N ALA A 120 0.34 -16.02 -11.31
CA ALA A 120 1.74 -16.41 -11.53
C ALA A 120 2.21 -17.57 -10.63
N ASP A 121 1.31 -18.15 -9.83
CA ASP A 121 1.65 -19.22 -8.89
C ASP A 121 2.76 -18.82 -7.91
N VAL A 122 2.76 -17.54 -7.53
CA VAL A 122 3.68 -16.98 -6.53
C VAL A 122 3.24 -17.46 -5.16
N CYS A 123 3.77 -18.60 -4.74
CA CYS A 123 3.54 -19.17 -3.42
C CYS A 123 4.85 -19.71 -2.83
N ILE A 124 4.86 -19.88 -1.51
CA ILE A 124 5.95 -20.56 -0.80
C ILE A 124 5.78 -22.05 -1.10
N GLY A 125 6.64 -22.59 -1.94
CA GLY A 125 6.78 -24.03 -2.19
C GLY A 125 8.00 -24.59 -1.47
N GLU A 126 8.34 -25.84 -1.78
CA GLU A 126 9.63 -26.40 -1.35
C GLU A 126 10.76 -25.51 -1.85
N TYR A 127 11.71 -25.22 -0.95
CA TYR A 127 12.89 -24.43 -1.32
C TYR A 127 13.77 -25.26 -2.25
N GLN A 128 13.90 -24.77 -3.47
CA GLN A 128 14.89 -25.30 -4.42
C GLN A 128 15.87 -24.15 -4.73
N PRO A 129 17.13 -24.29 -4.33
CA PRO A 129 18.12 -23.26 -4.61
C PRO A 129 18.14 -22.96 -6.13
N SER A 130 17.88 -21.73 -6.49
CA SER A 130 18.12 -21.26 -7.85
C SER A 130 19.59 -20.87 -7.99
N ALA A 131 20.07 -20.79 -9.25
CA ALA A 131 21.40 -20.31 -9.56
C ALA A 131 21.64 -18.84 -9.16
N ASP A 132 20.57 -18.09 -8.82
CA ASP A 132 20.65 -16.71 -8.34
C ASP A 132 20.98 -16.70 -6.84
N GLY A 133 22.26 -16.74 -6.51
CA GLY A 133 22.77 -16.70 -5.13
C GLY A 133 22.70 -15.33 -4.44
N ASP A 134 21.94 -14.36 -4.95
CA ASP A 134 21.82 -13.02 -4.37
C ASP A 134 20.87 -13.00 -3.14
N HIS A 135 21.34 -13.59 -2.05
CA HIS A 135 20.60 -13.66 -0.81
C HIS A 135 20.26 -12.28 -0.21
N ALA A 136 21.13 -11.30 -0.39
CA ALA A 136 20.88 -9.93 0.11
C ALA A 136 19.66 -9.31 -0.59
N HIS A 137 19.57 -9.45 -1.91
CA HIS A 137 18.44 -8.95 -2.67
C HIS A 137 17.15 -9.74 -2.34
N GLN A 138 17.23 -11.07 -2.24
CA GLN A 138 16.11 -11.93 -1.83
C GLN A 138 15.55 -11.51 -0.45
N TYR A 139 16.44 -11.24 0.50
CA TYR A 139 16.06 -10.78 1.83
C TYR A 139 15.35 -9.43 1.78
N MET A 140 15.86 -8.47 1.02
CA MET A 140 15.19 -7.18 0.84
C MET A 140 13.84 -7.33 0.13
N ALA A 141 13.75 -8.15 -0.91
CA ALA A 141 12.50 -8.42 -1.61
C ALA A 141 11.43 -9.05 -0.70
N ALA A 142 11.84 -9.94 0.20
CA ALA A 142 10.95 -10.62 1.15
C ALA A 142 10.31 -9.67 2.19
N LYS A 143 10.85 -8.45 2.37
CA LYS A 143 10.27 -7.43 3.27
C LYS A 143 9.00 -6.76 2.72
N CYS A 144 8.53 -7.13 1.54
CA CYS A 144 7.37 -6.50 0.93
C CYS A 144 6.12 -6.67 1.79
N LEU A 145 5.56 -5.55 2.25
CA LEU A 145 4.34 -5.51 3.08
C LEU A 145 3.06 -5.73 2.26
N ARG A 146 3.14 -5.71 0.92
CA ARG A 146 1.97 -5.73 0.02
C ARG A 146 0.96 -4.63 0.35
N CYS A 147 1.44 -3.51 0.89
CA CYS A 147 0.63 -2.39 1.37
C CYS A 147 -0.10 -1.62 0.25
N GLY A 148 0.34 -1.73 -1.01
CA GLY A 148 -0.28 -1.06 -2.15
C GLY A 148 0.24 0.34 -2.46
N LEU A 149 1.11 0.96 -1.64
CA LEU A 149 1.62 2.32 -1.86
C LEU A 149 2.34 2.48 -3.22
N CYS A 150 3.12 1.47 -3.63
CA CYS A 150 3.79 1.48 -4.93
C CYS A 150 2.82 1.41 -6.12
N LEU A 151 1.64 0.80 -5.93
CA LEU A 151 0.57 0.74 -6.93
C LEU A 151 -0.17 2.08 -7.01
N GLU A 152 -0.40 2.73 -5.86
CA GLU A 152 -1.05 4.04 -5.77
C GLU A 152 -0.33 5.11 -6.59
N VAL A 153 1.01 5.15 -6.55
CA VAL A 153 1.81 6.15 -7.27
C VAL A 153 2.17 5.75 -8.70
N CYS A 154 2.00 4.48 -9.07
CA CYS A 154 2.43 4.01 -10.38
C CYS A 154 1.55 4.56 -11.51
N PRO A 155 2.07 5.27 -12.51
CA PRO A 155 1.25 5.83 -13.59
C PRO A 155 0.57 4.76 -14.45
N ASN A 156 1.15 3.57 -14.54
CA ASN A 156 0.66 2.48 -15.38
C ASN A 156 -0.34 1.55 -14.67
N TYR A 157 -0.37 1.55 -13.34
CA TYR A 157 -1.33 0.75 -12.59
C TYR A 157 -2.66 1.50 -12.45
N VAL A 158 -3.74 0.86 -12.87
CA VAL A 158 -5.11 1.41 -12.78
C VAL A 158 -5.93 0.63 -11.76
N ASP A 159 -6.18 -0.65 -12.03
CA ASP A 159 -7.04 -1.53 -11.21
C ASP A 159 -6.45 -2.96 -11.06
N GLY A 160 -5.28 -3.21 -11.63
CA GLY A 160 -4.59 -4.49 -11.56
C GLY A 160 -5.17 -5.56 -12.49
N ARG A 161 -6.01 -5.23 -13.48
CA ARG A 161 -6.52 -6.22 -14.45
C ARG A 161 -5.51 -6.55 -15.54
N HIS A 162 -4.79 -5.55 -16.03
CA HIS A 162 -3.82 -5.68 -17.14
C HIS A 162 -2.39 -5.61 -16.63
N PHE A 163 -2.01 -4.52 -16.02
CA PHE A 163 -0.68 -4.30 -15.45
C PHE A 163 -0.71 -4.51 -13.93
N PHE A 164 0.10 -5.45 -13.41
CA PHE A 164 0.04 -5.88 -12.02
C PHE A 164 0.94 -5.07 -11.08
N GLY A 165 1.84 -4.25 -11.64
CA GLY A 165 2.63 -3.27 -10.89
C GLY A 165 3.81 -3.82 -10.11
N ALA A 166 4.48 -2.93 -9.38
CA ALA A 166 5.79 -3.19 -8.77
C ALA A 166 5.80 -4.30 -7.71
N VAL A 167 4.72 -4.44 -6.91
CA VAL A 167 4.60 -5.52 -5.93
C VAL A 167 4.64 -6.88 -6.60
N PHE A 168 3.96 -7.02 -7.75
CA PHE A 168 3.95 -8.25 -8.53
C PHE A 168 5.35 -8.59 -9.06
N ALA A 169 6.05 -7.61 -9.66
CA ALA A 169 7.40 -7.82 -10.16
C ALA A 169 8.38 -8.26 -9.07
N ASN A 170 8.27 -7.67 -7.88
CA ASN A 170 9.11 -8.01 -6.75
C ASN A 170 8.83 -9.43 -6.23
N ASP A 171 7.56 -9.80 -6.08
CA ASP A 171 7.18 -11.12 -5.58
C ASP A 171 7.45 -12.23 -6.63
N CYS A 172 7.30 -11.94 -7.94
CA CYS A 172 7.72 -12.84 -9.01
C CYS A 172 9.23 -13.11 -8.96
N TYR A 173 10.06 -12.05 -8.78
CA TYR A 173 11.49 -12.22 -8.61
C TYR A 173 11.80 -13.12 -7.41
N LEU A 174 11.21 -12.83 -6.24
CA LEU A 174 11.48 -13.60 -5.03
C LEU A 174 11.11 -15.08 -5.21
N ALA A 175 9.94 -15.37 -5.79
CA ALA A 175 9.49 -16.74 -6.02
C ALA A 175 10.35 -17.47 -7.05
N ALA A 176 10.65 -16.85 -8.20
CA ALA A 176 11.47 -17.44 -9.25
C ALA A 176 12.91 -17.68 -8.80
N SER A 177 13.48 -16.77 -7.98
CA SER A 177 14.83 -16.92 -7.45
C SER A 177 14.97 -18.01 -6.38
N ARG A 178 13.88 -18.54 -5.86
CA ARG A 178 13.86 -19.56 -4.81
C ARG A 178 13.24 -20.89 -5.23
N ASN A 179 12.69 -20.94 -6.43
CA ASN A 179 12.04 -22.15 -6.94
C ASN A 179 12.20 -22.25 -8.46
N SER A 180 13.26 -22.97 -8.88
CA SER A 180 13.59 -23.17 -10.30
C SER A 180 12.51 -23.90 -11.09
N SER A 181 11.74 -24.78 -10.46
CA SER A 181 10.68 -25.54 -11.15
C SER A 181 9.51 -24.67 -11.62
N ARG A 182 9.32 -23.50 -10.99
CA ARG A 182 8.24 -22.54 -11.32
C ARG A 182 8.71 -21.33 -12.12
N GLU A 183 10.02 -21.19 -12.29
CA GLU A 183 10.63 -20.01 -12.94
C GLU A 183 10.02 -19.71 -14.30
N LYS A 184 9.84 -20.73 -15.13
CA LYS A 184 9.26 -20.58 -16.48
C LYS A 184 7.84 -20.02 -16.41
N LYS A 185 6.95 -20.64 -15.62
CA LYS A 185 5.56 -20.20 -15.48
C LYS A 185 5.46 -18.77 -14.93
N ILE A 186 6.25 -18.46 -13.91
CA ILE A 186 6.31 -17.11 -13.33
C ILE A 186 6.77 -16.11 -14.38
N GLY A 187 7.78 -16.44 -15.18
CA GLY A 187 8.31 -15.59 -16.25
C GLY A 187 7.27 -15.31 -17.35
N GLU A 188 6.50 -16.30 -17.77
CA GLU A 188 5.44 -16.17 -18.79
C GLU A 188 4.36 -15.17 -18.30
N VAL A 189 3.82 -15.35 -17.09
CA VAL A 189 2.79 -14.45 -16.51
C VAL A 189 3.37 -13.06 -16.22
N TYR A 190 4.64 -12.99 -15.81
CA TYR A 190 5.34 -11.71 -15.65
C TYR A 190 5.43 -10.95 -16.98
N ALA A 191 5.81 -11.61 -18.06
CA ALA A 191 5.92 -11.00 -19.38
C ALA A 191 4.59 -10.49 -19.89
N GLU A 192 3.49 -11.22 -19.62
CA GLU A 192 2.14 -10.83 -20.01
C GLU A 192 1.62 -9.60 -19.25
N HIS A 193 1.85 -9.54 -17.93
CA HIS A 193 1.19 -8.57 -17.04
C HIS A 193 2.12 -7.49 -16.45
N PHE A 194 3.39 -7.53 -16.75
CA PHE A 194 4.34 -6.51 -16.31
C PHE A 194 5.29 -6.10 -17.44
N GLY A 195 6.05 -7.00 -17.96
CA GLY A 195 6.96 -6.92 -19.12
C GLY A 195 7.30 -5.49 -19.57
N LYS A 196 6.83 -5.16 -20.78
CA LYS A 196 7.06 -3.88 -21.46
C LYS A 196 6.19 -2.73 -20.95
N ASP A 197 5.19 -3.00 -20.14
CA ASP A 197 4.20 -1.97 -19.71
C ASP A 197 4.71 -1.10 -18.55
N CYS A 198 5.89 -1.35 -18.03
CA CYS A 198 6.52 -0.51 -17.02
C CYS A 198 7.18 0.73 -17.65
N SER A 199 6.67 1.93 -17.36
CA SER A 199 7.23 3.20 -17.84
C SER A 199 8.54 3.62 -17.17
N LYS A 200 9.02 2.85 -16.19
CA LYS A 200 10.25 3.13 -15.41
C LYS A 200 10.26 4.50 -14.73
N SER A 201 9.09 4.93 -14.22
CA SER A 201 8.94 6.21 -13.48
C SER A 201 9.66 6.25 -12.14
N PHE A 202 10.06 5.08 -11.61
CA PHE A 202 10.72 4.86 -10.30
C PHE A 202 9.89 5.27 -9.07
N SER A 203 8.73 5.89 -9.23
CA SER A 203 7.86 6.31 -8.11
C SER A 203 7.56 5.20 -7.11
N CYS A 204 7.54 3.94 -7.57
CA CYS A 204 7.34 2.78 -6.70
C CYS A 204 8.48 2.56 -5.69
N MET A 205 9.71 2.96 -6.02
CA MET A 205 10.87 2.89 -5.10
C MET A 205 10.85 4.04 -4.11
N ASP A 206 10.50 5.24 -4.57
CA ASP A 206 10.49 6.44 -3.73
C ASP A 206 9.49 6.32 -2.59
N VAL A 207 8.29 5.76 -2.88
CA VAL A 207 7.21 5.62 -1.91
C VAL A 207 7.36 4.41 -0.98
N CYS A 208 8.25 3.45 -1.31
CA CYS A 208 8.33 2.18 -0.59
C CYS A 208 8.84 2.38 0.85
N PRO A 209 8.04 2.07 1.89
CA PRO A 209 8.46 2.22 3.28
C PRO A 209 9.62 1.27 3.63
N MET A 210 9.66 0.09 2.99
CA MET A 210 10.71 -0.91 3.21
C MET A 210 11.95 -0.71 2.33
N LYS A 211 11.97 0.34 1.47
CA LYS A 211 13.08 0.65 0.56
C LYS A 211 13.51 -0.54 -0.29
N ILE A 212 12.54 -1.33 -0.77
CA ILE A 212 12.81 -2.50 -1.60
C ILE A 212 13.44 -2.04 -2.92
N PRO A 213 14.56 -2.66 -3.36
CA PRO A 213 15.21 -2.32 -4.63
C PRO A 213 14.46 -2.94 -5.82
N THR A 214 13.20 -2.51 -6.02
CA THR A 214 12.27 -3.07 -7.02
C THR A 214 12.83 -3.02 -8.43
N LEU A 215 13.64 -2.00 -8.78
CA LEU A 215 14.27 -1.90 -10.08
C LEU A 215 15.25 -3.07 -10.33
N ALA A 216 15.97 -3.51 -9.30
CA ALA A 216 16.85 -4.67 -9.41
C ALA A 216 16.03 -5.96 -9.58
N SER A 217 14.89 -6.11 -8.89
CA SER A 217 13.94 -7.21 -9.10
C SER A 217 13.43 -7.25 -10.55
N ILE A 218 13.01 -6.09 -11.08
CA ILE A 218 12.58 -5.93 -12.48
C ILE A 218 13.72 -6.30 -13.45
N GLY A 219 14.93 -5.78 -13.22
CA GLY A 219 16.09 -6.06 -14.06
C GLY A 219 16.48 -7.54 -14.09
N LYS A 220 16.31 -8.24 -12.98
CA LYS A 220 16.56 -9.69 -12.90
C LYS A 220 15.43 -10.47 -13.60
N MET A 221 14.19 -10.10 -13.45
CA MET A 221 13.05 -10.73 -14.14
C MET A 221 13.12 -10.53 -15.66
N ASN A 222 13.50 -9.36 -16.14
CA ASN A 222 13.61 -9.07 -17.58
C ASN A 222 14.76 -9.83 -18.27
N ARG A 223 15.67 -10.46 -17.52
CA ARG A 223 16.76 -11.30 -18.05
C ARG A 223 16.45 -12.79 -18.01
N ARG A 224 15.35 -13.18 -17.40
CA ARG A 224 14.83 -14.56 -17.34
C ARG A 224 13.88 -14.80 -18.49
#